data_69404190395b33d9219551d65ca4ae83
#
_entry.id   69404190395b33d9219551d65ca4ae83
#
_cell.length_a   1.000
_cell.length_b   1.000
_cell.length_c   1.000
_cell.angle_alpha   90.00
_cell.angle_beta   90.00
_cell.angle_gamma   90.00
#
_symmetry.space_group_name_H-M   'P 1'
#
loop_
_entity.id
_entity.type
_entity.pdbx_description
1 polymer ?
#
loop_
_entity_poly.entity_id
_entity_poly.type
_entity_poly.pdbx_seq_one_letter_code
_entity_poly.pdbx_strand_id
1 'polypeptide(L)'
;TIAICGGAGAEFAGEAIQQGAEVYITADMKYHEMQAAYGHIGVIDLDHWTSEHFTREIFQELLQNHISTYVAKNDKTPVKWLIK
;
A
#
# COMPACT_ATOMS: atom_id res chain seq x y z
N THR A 1 8.34 15.11 3.73
CA THR A 1 8.79 13.71 3.65
C THR A 1 7.60 12.78 3.65
N ILE A 2 7.61 11.78 2.76
CA ILE A 2 6.54 10.79 2.59
C ILE A 2 7.11 9.41 2.85
N ALA A 3 6.41 8.63 3.68
CA ALA A 3 6.68 7.21 3.87
C ALA A 3 5.61 6.38 3.14
N ILE A 4 6.00 5.27 2.55
CA ILE A 4 5.11 4.41 1.77
C ILE A 4 5.32 2.95 2.20
N CYS A 5 4.22 2.25 2.41
CA CYS A 5 4.21 0.80 2.59
C CYS A 5 3.02 0.20 1.83
N GLY A 6 3.29 -0.56 0.79
CA GLY A 6 2.25 -1.26 0.02
C GLY A 6 1.56 -2.33 0.87
N GLY A 7 0.28 -2.56 0.62
CA GLY A 7 -0.53 -3.47 1.42
C GLY A 7 -0.81 -2.96 2.83
N ALA A 8 -1.12 -3.86 3.75
CA ALA A 8 -1.46 -3.55 5.13
C ALA A 8 -0.22 -3.19 5.94
N GLY A 9 0.07 -1.89 6.08
CA GLY A 9 1.28 -1.40 6.73
C GLY A 9 1.03 -0.57 8.00
N ALA A 10 -0.12 -0.70 8.65
CA ALA A 10 -0.44 0.09 9.83
C ALA A 10 0.59 -0.06 10.96
N GLU A 11 1.20 -1.23 11.11
CA GLU A 11 2.21 -1.51 12.14
C GLU A 11 3.48 -0.66 12.00
N PHE A 12 3.78 -0.16 10.80
CA PHE A 12 4.96 0.67 10.54
C PHE A 12 4.72 2.17 10.66
N ALA A 13 3.49 2.60 10.98
CA ALA A 13 3.15 4.02 11.10
C ALA A 13 3.99 4.71 12.18
N GLY A 14 4.24 4.03 13.31
CA GLY A 14 5.09 4.55 14.39
C GLY A 14 6.52 4.79 13.95
N GLU A 15 7.09 3.90 13.15
CA GLU A 15 8.43 4.06 12.58
C GLU A 15 8.48 5.23 11.60
N ALA A 16 7.48 5.37 10.74
CA ALA A 16 7.37 6.49 9.82
C ALA A 16 7.36 7.84 10.56
N ILE A 17 6.61 7.93 11.66
CA ILE A 17 6.58 9.11 12.53
C ILE A 17 7.96 9.39 13.13
N GLN A 18 8.63 8.38 13.66
CA GLN A 18 9.97 8.52 14.27
C GLN A 18 11.02 9.00 13.27
N GLN A 19 10.88 8.60 12.01
CA GLN A 19 11.78 9.03 10.93
C GLN A 19 11.39 10.39 10.33
N GLY A 20 10.38 11.07 10.88
CA GLY A 20 10.00 12.41 10.49
C GLY A 20 9.15 12.51 9.23
N ALA A 21 8.45 11.44 8.86
CA ALA A 21 7.51 11.49 7.76
C ALA A 21 6.30 12.37 8.11
N GLU A 22 5.88 13.20 7.17
CA GLU A 22 4.71 14.06 7.31
C GLU A 22 3.43 13.39 6.80
N VAL A 23 3.59 12.47 5.84
CA VAL A 23 2.50 11.69 5.27
C VAL A 23 2.93 10.23 5.18
N TYR A 24 2.01 9.34 5.52
CA TYR A 24 2.16 7.90 5.39
C TYR A 24 1.10 7.33 4.46
N ILE A 25 1.55 6.65 3.41
CA ILE A 25 0.69 6.02 2.41
C ILE A 25 0.75 4.51 2.60
N THR A 26 -0.38 3.88 2.87
CA THR A 26 -0.50 2.45 3.09
C THR A 26 -1.91 1.97 2.74
N ALA A 27 -2.29 0.77 3.14
CA ALA A 27 -3.62 0.22 2.94
C ALA A 27 -4.13 -0.50 4.20
N ASP A 28 -5.44 -0.77 4.23
CA ASP A 28 -6.10 -1.57 5.28
C ASP A 28 -5.89 -1.07 6.71
N MET A 29 -5.83 0.23 6.92
CA MET A 29 -5.77 0.79 8.27
C MET A 29 -7.14 0.72 8.94
N LYS A 30 -7.18 0.18 10.15
CA LYS A 30 -8.38 0.13 10.98
C LYS A 30 -8.64 1.49 11.64
N TYR A 31 -9.87 1.70 12.06
CA TYR A 31 -10.29 2.96 12.70
C TYR A 31 -9.37 3.40 13.83
N HIS A 32 -9.05 2.52 14.79
CA HIS A 32 -8.19 2.92 15.92
C HIS A 32 -6.72 3.09 15.53
N GLU A 33 -6.26 2.46 14.45
CA GLU A 33 -4.92 2.71 13.93
C GLU A 33 -4.82 4.10 13.30
N MET A 34 -5.86 4.52 12.58
CA MET A 34 -5.97 5.88 12.07
C MET A 34 -6.09 6.89 13.21
N GLN A 35 -6.88 6.57 14.22
CA GLN A 35 -7.03 7.42 15.41
C GLN A 35 -5.71 7.62 16.16
N ALA A 36 -4.90 6.57 16.28
CA ALA A 36 -3.57 6.65 16.91
C ALA A 36 -2.59 7.51 16.11
N ALA A 37 -2.70 7.53 14.78
CA ALA A 37 -1.87 8.35 13.89
C ALA A 37 -2.32 9.82 13.86
N TYR A 38 -3.57 10.09 14.21
CA TYR A 38 -4.16 11.42 14.14
C TYR A 38 -3.40 12.45 14.97
N GLY A 39 -3.07 13.57 14.35
CA GLY A 39 -2.28 14.62 14.99
C GLY A 39 -0.75 14.41 14.98
N HIS A 40 -0.29 13.23 14.54
CA HIS A 40 1.14 12.91 14.43
C HIS A 40 1.63 12.81 12.98
N ILE A 41 0.80 12.27 12.08
CA ILE A 41 1.14 12.08 10.68
C ILE A 41 -0.13 12.11 9.82
N GLY A 42 -0.07 12.66 8.61
CA GLY A 42 -1.12 12.50 7.63
C GLY A 42 -1.16 11.07 7.10
N VAL A 43 -2.36 10.50 6.98
CA VAL A 43 -2.53 9.13 6.45
C VAL A 43 -3.32 9.17 5.16
N ILE A 44 -2.80 8.48 4.15
CA ILE A 44 -3.53 8.16 2.92
C ILE A 44 -3.69 6.65 2.88
N ASP A 45 -4.92 6.19 3.03
CA ASP A 45 -5.27 4.77 2.93
C ASP A 45 -5.71 4.48 1.49
N LEU A 46 -4.90 3.69 0.79
CA LEU A 46 -5.25 3.14 -0.51
C LEU A 46 -5.91 1.77 -0.30
N ASP A 47 -6.72 1.30 -1.27
CA ASP A 47 -7.13 -0.10 -1.18
C ASP A 47 -5.92 -1.02 -1.44
N HIS A 48 -6.00 -2.24 -0.88
CA HIS A 48 -4.90 -3.20 -0.90
C HIS A 48 -4.45 -3.51 -2.33
N TRP A 49 -5.42 -3.78 -3.22
CA TRP A 49 -5.13 -4.08 -4.62
C TRP A 49 -4.43 -2.92 -5.32
N THR A 50 -4.90 -1.69 -5.14
CA THR A 50 -4.29 -0.48 -5.75
C THR A 50 -2.84 -0.30 -5.31
N SER A 51 -2.54 -0.62 -4.05
CA SER A 51 -1.18 -0.46 -3.52
C SER A 51 -0.21 -1.56 -3.94
N GLU A 52 -0.69 -2.73 -4.38
CA GLU A 52 0.15 -3.90 -4.61
C GLU A 52 0.04 -4.55 -5.99
N HIS A 53 -0.98 -4.28 -6.80
CA HIS A 53 -1.24 -5.03 -8.04
C HIS A 53 -0.05 -5.06 -9.01
N PHE A 54 0.80 -4.06 -9.01
CA PHE A 54 1.98 -3.99 -9.88
C PHE A 54 3.13 -4.88 -9.43
N THR A 55 3.08 -5.48 -8.24
CA THR A 55 4.12 -6.41 -7.78
C THR A 55 4.24 -7.65 -8.65
N ARG A 56 3.16 -8.07 -9.29
CA ARG A 56 3.17 -9.19 -10.23
C ARG A 56 4.09 -8.94 -11.42
N GLU A 57 4.11 -7.73 -11.96
CA GLU A 57 5.02 -7.34 -13.04
C GLU A 57 6.47 -7.29 -12.54
N ILE A 58 6.69 -6.83 -11.32
CA ILE A 58 8.02 -6.84 -10.70
C ILE A 58 8.53 -8.28 -10.55
N PHE A 59 7.70 -9.20 -10.05
CA PHE A 59 8.08 -10.61 -9.95
C PHE A 59 8.33 -11.24 -11.31
N GLN A 60 7.52 -10.92 -12.32
CA GLN A 60 7.76 -11.40 -13.68
C GLN A 60 9.13 -10.93 -14.20
N GLU A 61 9.47 -9.67 -14.02
CA GLU A 61 10.76 -9.10 -14.42
C GLU A 61 11.93 -9.79 -13.71
N LEU A 62 11.82 -10.03 -12.41
CA LEU A 62 12.86 -10.69 -11.62
C LEU A 62 13.06 -12.16 -12.03
N LEU A 63 12.01 -12.85 -12.44
CA LEU A 63 12.02 -14.29 -12.73
C LEU A 63 12.22 -14.61 -14.22
N GLN A 64 12.08 -13.66 -15.12
CA GLN A 64 12.03 -13.90 -16.57
C GLN A 64 13.23 -14.66 -17.13
N ASN A 65 14.41 -14.54 -16.53
CA ASN A 65 15.63 -15.22 -16.95
C ASN A 65 15.82 -16.60 -16.29
N HIS A 66 14.92 -17.00 -15.41
CA HIS A 66 15.02 -18.23 -14.63
C HIS A 66 13.89 -19.20 -14.92
N ILE A 67 12.68 -18.71 -15.14
CA ILE A 67 11.48 -19.51 -15.31
C ILE A 67 10.47 -18.79 -16.19
N SER A 68 9.69 -19.56 -16.95
CA SER A 68 8.56 -19.00 -17.70
C SER A 68 7.43 -18.61 -16.76
N THR A 69 6.93 -17.37 -16.88
CA THR A 69 5.90 -16.81 -16.00
C THR A 69 4.77 -16.20 -16.81
N TYR A 70 3.58 -16.18 -16.19
CA TYR A 70 2.41 -15.47 -16.71
C TYR A 70 1.89 -14.48 -15.67
N VAL A 71 1.55 -13.28 -16.12
CA VAL A 71 0.80 -12.30 -15.31
C VAL A 71 -0.67 -12.49 -15.56
N ALA A 72 -1.45 -12.71 -14.50
CA ALA A 72 -2.89 -12.87 -14.61
C ALA A 72 -3.56 -11.60 -15.15
N LYS A 73 -4.37 -11.74 -16.20
CA LYS A 73 -5.02 -10.59 -16.87
C LYS A 73 -6.36 -10.20 -16.25
N ASN A 74 -6.97 -11.11 -15.49
CA ASN A 74 -8.31 -10.92 -14.91
C ASN A 74 -8.30 -10.44 -13.46
N ASP A 75 -7.14 -10.09 -12.97
CA ASP A 75 -7.02 -9.50 -11.64
C ASP A 75 -7.54 -8.06 -11.65
N LYS A 76 -8.59 -7.82 -10.88
CA LYS A 76 -9.25 -6.52 -10.78
C LYS A 76 -9.63 -6.24 -9.34
N THR A 77 -9.52 -4.97 -8.95
CA THR A 77 -10.01 -4.57 -7.64
C THR A 77 -11.53 -4.76 -7.53
N PRO A 78 -12.02 -5.33 -6.43
CA PRO A 78 -13.46 -5.34 -6.14
C PRO A 78 -13.97 -3.98 -5.65
N VAL A 79 -13.07 -3.05 -5.33
CA VAL A 79 -13.42 -1.73 -4.80
C VAL A 79 -14.03 -0.86 -5.88
N LYS A 80 -15.13 -0.20 -5.55
CA LYS A 80 -15.82 0.78 -6.39
C LYS A 80 -15.65 2.16 -5.77
N TRP A 81 -15.14 3.10 -6.54
CA TRP A 81 -14.97 4.47 -6.08
C TRP A 81 -16.21 5.30 -6.41
N LEU A 82 -16.73 6.00 -5.41
CA LEU A 82 -17.75 7.03 -5.60
C LEU A 82 -17.09 8.40 -5.49
N ILE A 83 -17.09 9.12 -6.59
CA ILE A 83 -16.56 10.48 -6.66
C ILE A 83 -17.75 11.44 -6.70
N LYS A 84 -17.83 12.30 -5.71
CA LYS A 84 -18.85 13.32 -5.62
C LYS A 84 -18.36 14.65 -6.16
#